data_9fc36a4d34edadfd719b4941697993a2
#
_entry.id   9fc36a4d34edadfd719b4941697993a2
#
_cell.length_a   1.000
_cell.length_b   1.000
_cell.length_c   1.000
_cell.angle_alpha   90.00
_cell.angle_beta   90.00
_cell.angle_gamma   90.00
#
_symmetry.space_group_name_H-M   'P 1'
#
loop_
_entity.id
_entity.type
_entity.pdbx_description
1 polymer ?
#
loop_
_entity_poly.entity_id
_entity_poly.type
_entity_poly.pdbx_seq_one_letter_code
_entity_poly.pdbx_strand_id
1 'polypeptide(L)'
;MTPPVDRRPVVVALAGPNGAGKTTFYHAHLAESGLRLVNADVLADELGLEPYAAAGAADAVRRQLIAQRESFVFETVFSDPVGDKVVFLKEASRAGYTVVVCFIGLSAPEISDQRVAMRVSQGGHDVPVDKLNARFPRTMANLARAIRELPVVFVYDNDDLRRPFRRIAVFEHGRATFMTKAPPPWLTAAAP
;
A
#
# COMPACT_ATOMS: atom_id res chain seq x y z
N MET A 1 -0.74 3.32 18.55
CA MET A 1 0.31 2.37 18.12
C MET A 1 0.82 2.82 16.78
N THR A 2 2.11 3.00 16.62
CA THR A 2 2.80 3.30 15.36
C THR A 2 3.23 2.00 14.69
N PRO A 3 3.36 1.97 13.34
CA PRO A 3 3.92 0.79 12.67
C PRO A 3 5.29 0.43 13.25
N PRO A 4 5.57 -0.86 13.53
CA PRO A 4 6.83 -1.32 14.14
C PRO A 4 7.97 -1.37 13.10
N VAL A 5 8.43 -0.20 12.65
CA VAL A 5 9.48 -0.06 11.61
C VAL A 5 10.91 -0.22 12.15
N ASP A 6 11.08 -0.29 13.45
CA ASP A 6 12.35 -0.48 14.17
C ASP A 6 12.75 -1.95 14.34
N ARG A 7 11.83 -2.89 14.19
CA ARG A 7 12.07 -4.34 14.30
C ARG A 7 12.63 -4.91 13.00
N ARG A 8 13.93 -4.80 12.79
CA ARG A 8 14.62 -5.19 11.55
C ARG A 8 15.03 -6.68 11.50
N PRO A 9 15.08 -7.32 10.32
CA PRO A 9 14.70 -6.73 9.04
C PRO A 9 13.20 -6.51 8.94
N VAL A 10 12.78 -5.38 8.35
CA VAL A 10 11.38 -5.01 8.18
C VAL A 10 11.06 -4.71 6.72
N VAL A 11 9.90 -5.16 6.27
CA VAL A 11 9.30 -4.75 5.01
C VAL A 11 7.95 -4.09 5.28
N VAL A 12 7.78 -2.88 4.78
CA VAL A 12 6.53 -2.12 4.85
C VAL A 12 5.91 -2.02 3.47
N ALA A 13 4.71 -2.52 3.30
CA ALA A 13 3.92 -2.31 2.09
C ALA A 13 2.99 -1.11 2.27
N LEU A 14 3.20 -0.04 1.50
CA LEU A 14 2.25 1.05 1.35
C LEU A 14 1.26 0.67 0.26
N ALA A 15 0.09 0.21 0.66
CA ALA A 15 -0.93 -0.33 -0.22
C ALA A 15 -2.15 0.59 -0.29
N GLY A 16 -2.89 0.52 -1.40
CA GLY A 16 -4.13 1.28 -1.56
C GLY A 16 -4.34 1.76 -3.00
N PRO A 17 -5.55 2.20 -3.34
CA PRO A 17 -5.90 2.60 -4.70
C PRO A 17 -5.04 3.76 -5.22
N ASN A 18 -5.09 3.98 -6.52
CA ASN A 18 -4.48 5.17 -7.13
C ASN A 18 -5.09 6.43 -6.49
N GLY A 19 -4.31 7.49 -6.36
CA GLY A 19 -4.78 8.73 -5.72
C GLY A 19 -5.00 8.67 -4.20
N ALA A 20 -4.77 7.52 -3.54
CA ALA A 20 -4.96 7.40 -2.09
C ALA A 20 -3.94 8.19 -1.26
N GLY A 21 -2.86 8.69 -1.86
CA GLY A 21 -1.85 9.50 -1.16
C GLY A 21 -0.72 8.68 -0.53
N LYS A 22 -0.40 7.50 -1.07
CA LYS A 22 0.65 6.62 -0.54
C LYS A 22 2.02 7.29 -0.43
N THR A 23 2.48 7.95 -1.49
CA THR A 23 3.76 8.69 -1.48
C THR A 23 3.75 9.82 -0.46
N THR A 24 2.63 10.55 -0.33
CA THR A 24 2.46 11.58 0.70
C THR A 24 2.52 10.97 2.09
N PHE A 25 1.90 9.81 2.30
CA PHE A 25 1.98 9.09 3.56
C PHE A 25 3.42 8.69 3.91
N TYR A 26 4.18 8.20 2.93
CA TYR A 26 5.60 7.88 3.13
C TYR A 26 6.37 9.09 3.64
N HIS A 27 6.27 10.22 2.95
CA HIS A 27 7.00 11.43 3.35
C HIS A 27 6.57 11.97 4.72
N ALA A 28 5.27 11.88 5.05
CA ALA A 28 4.74 12.39 6.31
C ALA A 28 5.02 11.48 7.52
N HIS A 29 5.16 10.16 7.32
CA HIS A 29 5.13 9.22 8.44
C HIS A 29 6.27 8.19 8.46
N LEU A 30 6.95 7.96 7.35
CA LEU A 30 7.96 6.90 7.23
C LEU A 30 9.34 7.41 6.77
N ALA A 31 9.45 8.59 6.20
CA ALA A 31 10.72 9.10 5.68
C ALA A 31 11.81 9.14 6.75
N GLU A 32 11.48 9.54 7.99
CA GLU A 32 12.40 9.61 9.12
C GLU A 32 12.88 8.23 9.61
N SER A 33 12.23 7.14 9.19
CA SER A 33 12.65 5.78 9.57
C SER A 33 13.96 5.33 8.92
N GLY A 34 14.43 6.07 7.90
CA GLY A 34 15.59 5.72 7.10
C GLY A 34 15.40 4.50 6.19
N LEU A 35 14.17 4.01 6.04
CA LEU A 35 13.84 2.91 5.14
C LEU A 35 13.82 3.39 3.69
N ARG A 36 14.51 2.67 2.81
CA ARG A 36 14.49 2.93 1.37
C ARG A 36 13.10 2.71 0.79
N LEU A 37 12.59 3.67 0.02
CA LEU A 37 11.34 3.51 -0.74
C LEU A 37 11.62 2.86 -2.09
N VAL A 38 10.93 1.78 -2.39
CA VAL A 38 10.87 1.14 -3.72
C VAL A 38 9.53 1.49 -4.36
N ASN A 39 9.56 2.34 -5.38
CA ASN A 39 8.38 2.80 -6.10
C ASN A 39 8.58 2.62 -7.59
N ALA A 40 7.65 1.91 -8.25
CA ALA A 40 7.75 1.64 -9.68
C ALA A 40 7.61 2.91 -10.54
N ASP A 41 6.80 3.88 -10.11
CA ASP A 41 6.63 5.14 -10.83
C ASP A 41 7.94 5.95 -10.82
N VAL A 42 8.65 5.98 -9.68
CA VAL A 42 9.98 6.63 -9.58
C VAL A 42 11.00 5.91 -10.46
N LEU A 43 11.00 4.58 -10.46
CA LEU A 43 11.89 3.81 -11.34
C LEU A 43 11.58 4.01 -12.82
N ALA A 44 10.31 4.18 -13.19
CA ALA A 44 9.90 4.51 -14.54
C ALA A 44 10.50 5.85 -14.98
N ASP A 45 10.37 6.88 -14.13
CA ASP A 45 10.87 8.23 -14.43
C ASP A 45 12.41 8.29 -14.51
N GLU A 46 13.10 7.71 -13.51
CA GLU A 46 14.55 7.76 -13.42
C GLU A 46 15.25 6.96 -14.51
N LEU A 47 14.66 5.84 -14.94
CA LEU A 47 15.27 4.91 -15.90
C LEU A 47 14.64 5.00 -17.30
N GLY A 48 13.62 5.85 -17.50
CA GLY A 48 12.91 5.96 -18.77
C GLY A 48 12.18 4.66 -19.15
N LEU A 49 11.65 3.93 -18.19
CA LEU A 49 11.02 2.63 -18.41
C LEU A 49 9.52 2.76 -18.65
N GLU A 50 9.01 1.93 -19.54
CA GLU A 50 7.56 1.72 -19.64
C GLU A 50 6.98 1.16 -18.34
N PRO A 51 5.72 1.49 -17.98
CA PRO A 51 5.13 1.14 -16.67
C PRO A 51 5.21 -0.35 -16.28
N TYR A 52 5.07 -1.26 -17.24
CA TYR A 52 5.17 -2.70 -16.97
C TYR A 52 6.63 -3.14 -16.72
N ALA A 53 7.59 -2.58 -17.45
CA ALA A 53 9.01 -2.82 -17.22
C ALA A 53 9.44 -2.27 -15.86
N ALA A 54 8.99 -1.07 -15.48
CA ALA A 54 9.24 -0.47 -14.18
C ALA A 54 8.65 -1.31 -13.03
N ALA A 55 7.44 -1.85 -13.21
CA ALA A 55 6.83 -2.76 -12.23
C ALA A 55 7.66 -4.04 -12.06
N GLY A 56 8.17 -4.62 -13.14
CA GLY A 56 9.08 -5.77 -13.12
C GLY A 56 10.41 -5.45 -12.44
N ALA A 57 11.01 -4.30 -12.74
CA ALA A 57 12.24 -3.84 -12.09
C ALA A 57 12.03 -3.64 -10.58
N ALA A 58 10.93 -3.00 -10.17
CA ALA A 58 10.59 -2.86 -8.76
C ALA A 58 10.40 -4.22 -8.07
N ASP A 59 9.85 -5.22 -8.75
CA ASP A 59 9.73 -6.58 -8.21
C ASP A 59 11.11 -7.24 -8.02
N ALA A 60 11.98 -7.12 -8.99
CA ALA A 60 13.35 -7.63 -8.90
C ALA A 60 14.13 -6.96 -7.75
N VAL A 61 14.03 -5.63 -7.60
CA VAL A 61 14.64 -4.89 -6.49
C VAL A 61 14.13 -5.39 -5.14
N ARG A 62 12.80 -5.56 -4.99
CA ARG A 62 12.23 -6.08 -3.72
C ARG A 62 12.76 -7.48 -3.39
N ARG A 63 12.84 -8.40 -4.36
CA ARG A 63 13.39 -9.76 -4.16
C ARG A 63 14.86 -9.72 -3.78
N GLN A 64 15.64 -8.84 -4.41
CA GLN A 64 17.05 -8.66 -4.09
C GLN A 64 17.23 -8.12 -2.65
N LEU A 65 16.45 -7.12 -2.24
CA LEU A 65 16.48 -6.59 -0.88
C LEU A 65 16.14 -7.66 0.16
N ILE A 66 15.13 -8.50 -0.10
CA ILE A 66 14.82 -9.66 0.77
C ILE A 66 16.02 -10.62 0.85
N ALA A 67 16.65 -10.96 -0.28
CA ALA A 67 17.81 -11.86 -0.29
C ALA A 67 19.00 -11.29 0.50
N GLN A 68 19.17 -9.98 0.48
CA GLN A 68 20.22 -9.26 1.23
C GLN A 68 19.85 -8.95 2.69
N ARG A 69 18.65 -9.33 3.13
CA ARG A 69 18.09 -9.00 4.46
C ARG A 69 18.02 -7.49 4.75
N GLU A 70 17.85 -6.69 3.71
CA GLU A 70 17.70 -5.25 3.81
C GLU A 70 16.26 -4.86 4.19
N SER A 71 16.13 -3.80 4.98
CA SER A 71 14.82 -3.26 5.37
C SER A 71 14.38 -2.17 4.39
N PHE A 72 13.11 -2.20 3.98
CA PHE A 72 12.60 -1.24 2.98
C PHE A 72 11.10 -1.02 3.07
N VAL A 73 10.65 0.04 2.40
CA VAL A 73 9.23 0.33 2.11
C VAL A 73 9.00 0.13 0.62
N PHE A 74 7.86 -0.35 0.22
CA PHE A 74 7.46 -0.32 -1.19
C PHE A 74 6.02 0.13 -1.36
N GLU A 75 5.76 0.84 -2.48
CA GLU A 75 4.41 1.22 -2.88
C GLU A 75 3.77 0.20 -3.79
N THR A 76 2.45 0.02 -3.63
CA THR A 76 1.65 -0.84 -4.51
C THR A 76 0.20 -0.37 -4.55
N VAL A 77 -0.43 -0.44 -5.73
CA VAL A 77 -1.89 -0.31 -5.85
C VAL A 77 -2.60 -1.51 -5.22
N PHE A 78 -1.89 -2.62 -5.04
CA PHE A 78 -2.41 -3.84 -4.42
C PHE A 78 -3.55 -4.49 -5.22
N SER A 79 -3.54 -4.32 -6.55
CA SER A 79 -4.62 -4.72 -7.46
C SER A 79 -4.28 -5.90 -8.36
N ASP A 80 -3.21 -6.63 -8.04
CA ASP A 80 -2.86 -7.84 -8.78
C ASP A 80 -3.98 -8.91 -8.63
N PRO A 81 -4.34 -9.62 -9.72
CA PRO A 81 -5.54 -10.47 -9.73
C PRO A 81 -5.44 -11.71 -8.83
N VAL A 82 -4.23 -12.18 -8.55
CA VAL A 82 -3.99 -13.44 -7.83
C VAL A 82 -3.43 -13.24 -6.43
N GLY A 83 -3.20 -11.99 -6.01
CA GLY A 83 -2.69 -11.65 -4.68
C GLY A 83 -1.18 -11.87 -4.53
N ASP A 84 -0.40 -11.69 -5.61
CA ASP A 84 1.06 -11.87 -5.62
C ASP A 84 1.76 -11.08 -4.52
N LYS A 85 1.29 -9.85 -4.23
CA LYS A 85 1.91 -9.01 -3.20
C LYS A 85 1.64 -9.54 -1.80
N VAL A 86 0.47 -10.16 -1.56
CA VAL A 86 0.18 -10.84 -0.29
C VAL A 86 1.05 -12.08 -0.15
N VAL A 87 1.22 -12.87 -1.22
CA VAL A 87 2.10 -14.05 -1.24
C VAL A 87 3.54 -13.64 -0.94
N PHE A 88 4.06 -12.61 -1.64
CA PHE A 88 5.41 -12.07 -1.40
C PHE A 88 5.61 -11.66 0.08
N LEU A 89 4.66 -10.97 0.69
CA LEU A 89 4.74 -10.55 2.09
C LEU A 89 4.68 -11.74 3.06
N LYS A 90 3.90 -12.78 2.74
CA LYS A 90 3.91 -14.04 3.52
C LYS A 90 5.27 -14.75 3.46
N GLU A 91 5.88 -14.80 2.28
CA GLU A 91 7.20 -15.38 2.11
C GLU A 91 8.26 -14.59 2.88
N ALA A 92 8.21 -13.25 2.84
CA ALA A 92 9.08 -12.40 3.63
C ALA A 92 8.90 -12.65 5.14
N SER A 93 7.66 -12.80 5.63
CA SER A 93 7.38 -13.15 7.03
C SER A 93 7.99 -14.50 7.42
N ARG A 94 7.85 -15.52 6.55
CA ARG A 94 8.48 -16.84 6.77
C ARG A 94 10.01 -16.78 6.76
N ALA A 95 10.57 -15.85 6.00
CA ALA A 95 12.01 -15.58 5.98
C ALA A 95 12.50 -14.75 7.19
N GLY A 96 11.63 -14.48 8.18
CA GLY A 96 11.99 -13.81 9.42
C GLY A 96 11.97 -12.28 9.34
N TYR A 97 11.25 -11.70 8.36
CA TYR A 97 10.99 -10.27 8.33
C TYR A 97 9.83 -9.87 9.25
N THR A 98 9.94 -8.72 9.87
CA THR A 98 8.77 -7.99 10.36
C THR A 98 8.01 -7.46 9.15
N VAL A 99 6.78 -7.92 8.95
CA VAL A 99 5.94 -7.53 7.82
C VAL A 99 4.85 -6.59 8.30
N VAL A 100 4.76 -5.42 7.69
CA VAL A 100 3.74 -4.41 8.00
C VAL A 100 3.07 -3.97 6.70
N VAL A 101 1.75 -3.97 6.68
CA VAL A 101 0.97 -3.32 5.64
C VAL A 101 0.38 -2.03 6.20
N CYS A 102 0.64 -0.91 5.54
CA CYS A 102 -0.07 0.35 5.74
C CYS A 102 -1.02 0.55 4.55
N PHE A 103 -2.27 0.25 4.74
CA PHE A 103 -3.29 0.40 3.69
C PHE A 103 -3.94 1.77 3.81
N ILE A 104 -3.82 2.56 2.74
CA ILE A 104 -4.45 3.88 2.64
C ILE A 104 -5.71 3.71 1.78
N GLY A 105 -6.87 3.74 2.43
CA GLY A 105 -8.16 3.49 1.80
C GLY A 105 -8.85 4.75 1.32
N LEU A 106 -9.67 4.55 0.29
CA LEU A 106 -10.67 5.49 -0.22
C LEU A 106 -12.01 4.75 -0.27
N SER A 107 -13.11 5.47 -0.10
CA SER A 107 -14.44 4.84 -0.04
C SER A 107 -14.99 4.45 -1.41
N ALA A 108 -14.51 5.08 -2.49
CA ALA A 108 -15.05 4.86 -3.82
C ALA A 108 -14.00 5.10 -4.92
N PRO A 109 -14.13 4.44 -6.09
CA PRO A 109 -13.24 4.64 -7.23
C PRO A 109 -13.32 6.05 -7.82
N GLU A 110 -14.47 6.73 -7.68
CA GLU A 110 -14.67 8.11 -8.14
C GLU A 110 -13.75 9.10 -7.41
N ILE A 111 -13.48 8.89 -6.12
CA ILE A 111 -12.53 9.71 -5.37
C ILE A 111 -11.11 9.46 -5.87
N SER A 112 -10.78 8.21 -6.20
CA SER A 112 -9.51 7.85 -6.83
C SER A 112 -9.32 8.59 -8.15
N ASP A 113 -10.35 8.59 -9.01
CA ASP A 113 -10.35 9.26 -10.31
C ASP A 113 -10.15 10.77 -10.18
N GLN A 114 -10.94 11.44 -9.34
CA GLN A 114 -10.81 12.88 -9.09
C GLN A 114 -9.40 13.28 -8.63
N ARG A 115 -8.77 12.48 -7.77
CA ARG A 115 -7.42 12.76 -7.26
C ARG A 115 -6.33 12.48 -8.28
N VAL A 116 -6.50 11.47 -9.12
CA VAL A 116 -5.61 11.23 -10.25
C VAL A 116 -5.70 12.37 -11.24
N ALA A 117 -6.90 12.81 -11.61
CA ALA A 117 -7.12 13.97 -12.49
C ALA A 117 -6.49 15.26 -11.93
N MET A 118 -6.66 15.53 -10.62
CA MET A 118 -5.99 16.65 -9.95
C MET A 118 -4.48 16.56 -10.04
N ARG A 119 -3.90 15.37 -9.80
CA ARG A 119 -2.44 15.14 -9.91
C ARG A 119 -1.94 15.36 -11.32
N VAL A 120 -2.67 14.89 -12.34
CA VAL A 120 -2.33 15.09 -13.76
C VAL A 120 -2.31 16.58 -14.12
N SER A 121 -3.27 17.38 -13.63
CA SER A 121 -3.26 18.84 -13.84
C SER A 121 -2.03 19.55 -13.23
N GLN A 122 -1.32 18.88 -12.32
CA GLN A 122 -0.07 19.34 -11.69
C GLN A 122 1.20 18.69 -12.29
N GLY A 123 1.08 18.02 -13.46
CA GLY A 123 2.19 17.38 -14.15
C GLY A 123 2.49 15.94 -13.76
N GLY A 124 1.61 15.28 -13.00
CA GLY A 124 1.78 13.89 -12.64
C GLY A 124 1.24 12.92 -13.70
N HIS A 125 1.57 11.63 -13.53
CA HIS A 125 1.16 10.56 -14.44
C HIS A 125 -0.35 10.30 -14.44
N ASP A 126 -0.91 10.11 -15.63
CA ASP A 126 -2.30 9.72 -15.84
C ASP A 126 -2.50 8.21 -15.65
N VAL A 127 -3.70 7.85 -15.21
CA VAL A 127 -4.17 6.45 -15.16
C VAL A 127 -5.57 6.41 -15.74
N PRO A 128 -5.80 5.69 -16.85
CA PRO A 128 -7.10 5.60 -17.49
C PRO A 128 -8.21 5.15 -16.52
N VAL A 129 -9.39 5.78 -16.61
CA VAL A 129 -10.52 5.56 -15.69
C VAL A 129 -10.99 4.11 -15.67
N ASP A 130 -10.99 3.44 -16.82
CA ASP A 130 -11.31 2.02 -16.93
C ASP A 130 -10.36 1.15 -16.10
N LYS A 131 -9.06 1.49 -16.08
CA LYS A 131 -8.07 0.82 -15.23
C LYS A 131 -8.28 1.11 -13.74
N LEU A 132 -8.65 2.34 -13.37
CA LEU A 132 -8.97 2.70 -11.99
C LEU A 132 -10.16 1.86 -11.49
N ASN A 133 -11.24 1.83 -12.26
CA ASN A 133 -12.46 1.07 -11.95
C ASN A 133 -12.20 -0.44 -11.85
N ALA A 134 -11.39 -1.00 -12.76
CA ALA A 134 -11.03 -2.41 -12.72
C ALA A 134 -10.09 -2.79 -11.58
N ARG A 135 -9.23 -1.87 -11.13
CA ARG A 135 -8.26 -2.09 -10.04
C ARG A 135 -8.88 -1.98 -8.66
N PHE A 136 -9.82 -1.06 -8.47
CA PHE A 136 -10.38 -0.74 -7.15
C PHE A 136 -10.94 -1.98 -6.43
N PRO A 137 -11.87 -2.78 -7.00
CA PRO A 137 -12.41 -3.96 -6.32
C PRO A 137 -11.32 -5.00 -6.01
N ARG A 138 -10.31 -5.16 -6.88
CA ARG A 138 -9.18 -6.07 -6.63
C ARG A 138 -8.32 -5.58 -5.46
N THR A 139 -8.10 -4.28 -5.36
CA THR A 139 -7.38 -3.66 -4.23
C THR A 139 -8.09 -3.96 -2.91
N MET A 140 -9.43 -3.84 -2.88
CA MET A 140 -10.23 -4.16 -1.69
C MET A 140 -10.23 -5.66 -1.37
N ALA A 141 -10.29 -6.53 -2.37
CA ALA A 141 -10.18 -7.98 -2.19
C ALA A 141 -8.81 -8.38 -1.61
N ASN A 142 -7.73 -7.76 -2.09
CA ASN A 142 -6.38 -8.01 -1.57
C ASN A 142 -6.18 -7.41 -0.18
N LEU A 143 -6.86 -6.31 0.19
CA LEU A 143 -6.91 -5.85 1.58
C LEU A 143 -7.54 -6.92 2.48
N ALA A 144 -8.71 -7.44 2.13
CA ALA A 144 -9.39 -8.48 2.88
C ALA A 144 -8.52 -9.73 3.06
N ARG A 145 -7.78 -10.10 2.00
CA ARG A 145 -6.81 -11.20 2.04
C ARG A 145 -5.63 -10.88 2.96
N ALA A 146 -5.07 -9.68 2.86
CA ALA A 146 -3.96 -9.23 3.71
C ALA A 146 -4.33 -9.25 5.19
N ILE A 147 -5.53 -8.77 5.54
CA ILE A 147 -6.05 -8.79 6.92
C ILE A 147 -6.05 -10.22 7.47
N ARG A 148 -6.52 -11.20 6.68
CA ARG A 148 -6.59 -12.61 7.12
C ARG A 148 -5.23 -13.30 7.20
N GLU A 149 -4.29 -12.96 6.31
CA GLU A 149 -3.11 -13.79 6.06
C GLU A 149 -1.79 -13.17 6.53
N LEU A 150 -1.74 -11.86 6.78
CA LEU A 150 -0.50 -11.17 7.14
C LEU A 150 -0.43 -10.84 8.63
N PRO A 151 0.79 -10.72 9.19
CA PRO A 151 0.98 -10.50 10.61
C PRO A 151 0.36 -9.20 11.12
N VAL A 152 0.56 -8.08 10.40
CA VAL A 152 0.12 -6.76 10.85
C VAL A 152 -0.38 -5.93 9.68
N VAL A 153 -1.60 -5.40 9.80
CA VAL A 153 -2.22 -4.49 8.82
C VAL A 153 -2.78 -3.27 9.53
N PHE A 154 -2.21 -2.11 9.23
CA PHE A 154 -2.73 -0.80 9.61
C PHE A 154 -3.63 -0.29 8.49
N VAL A 155 -4.81 0.16 8.83
CA VAL A 155 -5.77 0.71 7.86
C VAL A 155 -6.03 2.17 8.15
N TYR A 156 -5.82 3.00 7.15
CA TYR A 156 -6.01 4.44 7.20
C TYR A 156 -7.09 4.85 6.20
N ASP A 157 -7.96 5.74 6.63
CA ASP A 157 -8.93 6.41 5.77
C ASP A 157 -8.37 7.76 5.34
N ASN A 158 -8.41 8.03 4.04
CA ASN A 158 -7.92 9.28 3.47
C ASN A 158 -8.94 9.96 2.55
N ASP A 159 -10.24 9.76 2.78
CA ASP A 159 -11.29 10.46 2.04
C ASP A 159 -11.31 11.97 2.34
N ASP A 160 -11.18 12.33 3.60
CA ASP A 160 -11.19 13.73 4.05
C ASP A 160 -9.77 14.29 4.12
N LEU A 161 -9.41 15.15 3.15
CA LEU A 161 -8.09 15.81 3.13
C LEU A 161 -7.88 16.83 4.25
N ARG A 162 -8.94 17.23 5.00
CA ARG A 162 -8.82 18.05 6.21
C ARG A 162 -8.34 17.24 7.41
N ARG A 163 -8.50 15.92 7.36
CA ARG A 163 -8.06 14.96 8.37
C ARG A 163 -7.36 13.78 7.69
N PRO A 164 -6.23 14.04 7.04
CA PRO A 164 -5.56 13.04 6.22
C PRO A 164 -5.07 11.86 7.07
N PHE A 165 -5.07 10.71 6.46
CA PHE A 165 -4.49 9.49 7.03
C PHE A 165 -5.05 9.11 8.40
N ARG A 166 -6.36 9.27 8.58
CA ARG A 166 -7.03 8.87 9.82
C ARG A 166 -6.93 7.35 9.99
N ARG A 167 -6.18 6.90 10.99
CA ARG A 167 -6.12 5.47 11.31
C ARG A 167 -7.48 5.00 11.81
N ILE A 168 -8.06 4.01 11.14
CA ILE A 168 -9.40 3.50 11.42
C ILE A 168 -9.39 2.06 11.93
N ALA A 169 -8.34 1.27 11.63
CA ALA A 169 -8.18 -0.07 12.22
C ALA A 169 -6.71 -0.49 12.26
N VAL A 170 -6.43 -1.47 13.13
CA VAL A 170 -5.22 -2.29 13.14
C VAL A 170 -5.65 -3.74 13.30
N PHE A 171 -5.13 -4.59 12.43
CA PHE A 171 -5.32 -6.03 12.52
C PHE A 171 -3.98 -6.70 12.79
N GLU A 172 -3.97 -7.65 13.71
CA GLU A 172 -2.83 -8.51 14.00
C GLU A 172 -3.28 -9.97 13.87
N HIS A 173 -2.65 -10.71 12.98
CA HIS A 173 -2.98 -12.12 12.71
C HIS A 173 -4.50 -12.35 12.46
N GLY A 174 -5.11 -11.50 11.64
CA GLY A 174 -6.52 -11.59 11.28
C GLY A 174 -7.50 -11.03 12.32
N ARG A 175 -7.04 -10.57 13.48
CA ARG A 175 -7.89 -10.03 14.55
C ARG A 175 -7.74 -8.53 14.68
N ALA A 176 -8.84 -7.81 14.81
CA ALA A 176 -8.80 -6.37 15.07
C ALA A 176 -8.28 -6.11 16.49
N THR A 177 -7.10 -5.47 16.60
CA THR A 177 -6.56 -5.00 17.88
C THR A 177 -6.91 -3.53 18.15
N PHE A 178 -7.30 -2.82 17.08
CA PHE A 178 -7.89 -1.50 17.15
C PHE A 178 -8.92 -1.35 16.03
N MET A 179 -10.06 -0.74 16.34
CA MET A 179 -11.04 -0.31 15.34
C MET A 179 -11.78 0.93 15.87
N THR A 180 -11.97 1.92 15.00
CA THR A 180 -12.78 3.10 15.34
C THR A 180 -14.24 2.70 15.62
N LYS A 181 -14.96 3.49 16.43
CA LYS A 181 -16.36 3.22 16.80
C LYS A 181 -17.31 3.20 15.59
N ALA A 182 -16.99 3.97 14.55
CA ALA A 182 -17.77 4.05 13.31
C ALA A 182 -16.81 3.82 12.12
N PRO A 183 -16.47 2.57 11.81
CA PRO A 183 -15.65 2.26 10.63
C PRO A 183 -16.46 2.55 9.36
N PRO A 184 -15.80 3.02 8.29
CA PRO A 184 -16.49 3.25 7.02
C PRO A 184 -16.97 1.91 6.41
N PRO A 185 -18.08 1.92 5.63
CA PRO A 185 -18.66 0.71 5.05
C PRO A 185 -17.68 -0.13 4.22
N TRP A 186 -16.77 0.53 3.49
CA TRP A 186 -15.76 -0.18 2.70
C TRP A 186 -14.80 -1.03 3.55
N LEU A 187 -14.52 -0.60 4.79
CA LEU A 187 -13.67 -1.39 5.69
C LEU A 187 -14.46 -2.56 6.29
N THR A 188 -15.71 -2.34 6.69
CA THR A 188 -16.55 -3.43 7.23
C THR A 188 -16.83 -4.52 6.20
N ALA A 189 -16.88 -4.17 4.90
CA ALA A 189 -17.00 -5.14 3.82
C ALA A 189 -15.70 -5.95 3.57
N ALA A 190 -14.53 -5.40 3.93
CA ALA A 190 -13.23 -6.05 3.75
C ALA A 190 -12.76 -6.79 5.03
N ALA A 191 -13.24 -6.39 6.20
CA ALA A 191 -12.90 -7.02 7.47
C ALA A 191 -13.60 -8.38 7.65
N PRO A 192 -12.96 -9.35 8.35
CA PRO A 192 -13.57 -10.64 8.67
C PRO A 192 -14.71 -10.51 9.67
#